data_27c374bc34d1cb6acfcaf75adb4102fa
#
_entry.id   27c374bc34d1cb6acfcaf75adb4102fa
#
_cell.length_a   1.000
_cell.length_b   1.000
_cell.length_c   1.000
_cell.angle_alpha   90.00
_cell.angle_beta   90.00
_cell.angle_gamma   90.00
#
_symmetry.space_group_name_H-M   'P 1'
#
loop_
_entity.id
_entity.type
_entity.pdbx_description
1 polymer ?
#
loop_
_entity_poly.entity_id
_entity_poly.type
_entity_poly.pdbx_seq_one_letter_code
_entity_poly.pdbx_strand_id
1 'polypeptide(L)'
;MLFGIFMANYFNTLSLRQQLDQLGRCRFMAREEFADGCQFLKGKKIVIVGCGAQGLNQGLNMRDSGLDVSYALRQAAIEEQRDSYKRATSNGFTVGTYQELIPSADLVYNLTPDKQHASVVEAVMPLMQKGATLGYSHGFNIVEEGQQIRSDITVVMCAPKCPGTEVREEYKRGFGVPTLIAVHPENDPENKGWDTAKALASATGGDRAGVLESSFVAEVKSDLMGEQTILCGMQQVAAVLAFEKMTADGIDAAYAGALIQFGLEAVTEALKIGGVTNMMDRLSNPAKVKAYDLSEQLTDMLRPLFEKHQDDIISGEFSRTMMEDWANGDANLLRWREETGETGFENAPVYEGEISEQEFFDHGILLVAMIKCGVEVAFDVMVEAGILPESAYYESLHETPLISNTIARKRLYEMNVVISDTAEYGNYLFANAAIPILREKF
;
A
#
# COMPACT_ATOMS: atom_id res chain seq x y z
N MET A 1 5.08 1.97 34.30
CA MET A 1 6.18 2.43 33.42
C MET A 1 6.74 1.18 32.73
N LEU A 2 6.17 0.81 31.63
CA LEU A 2 6.74 -0.15 30.67
C LEU A 2 7.24 0.71 29.50
N PHE A 3 8.48 1.15 29.58
CA PHE A 3 9.21 1.56 28.39
C PHE A 3 9.38 0.28 27.58
N GLY A 4 8.53 0.09 26.58
CA GLY A 4 8.81 -0.87 25.52
C GLY A 4 10.18 -0.53 24.98
N ILE A 5 11.09 -1.48 25.03
CA ILE A 5 12.35 -1.39 24.30
C ILE A 5 11.90 -1.41 22.84
N PHE A 6 11.82 -0.25 22.18
CA PHE A 6 11.71 -0.21 20.73
C PHE A 6 12.91 -0.98 20.20
N MET A 7 12.66 -2.11 19.56
CA MET A 7 13.72 -2.83 18.87
C MET A 7 14.29 -1.89 17.80
N ALA A 8 15.59 -1.95 17.58
CA ALA A 8 16.21 -1.12 16.56
C ALA A 8 15.62 -1.50 15.19
N ASN A 9 15.21 -0.51 14.38
CA ASN A 9 14.81 -0.70 13.01
C ASN A 9 15.88 -1.54 12.28
N TYR A 10 15.47 -2.65 11.65
CA TYR A 10 16.38 -3.62 11.03
C TYR A 10 17.30 -2.95 10.01
N PHE A 11 16.75 -2.11 9.13
CA PHE A 11 17.54 -1.43 8.10
C PHE A 11 18.70 -0.62 8.70
N ASN A 12 18.47 0.08 9.80
CA ASN A 12 19.48 0.92 10.46
C ASN A 12 20.52 0.10 11.24
N THR A 13 20.31 -1.19 11.46
CA THR A 13 21.35 -2.09 12.01
C THR A 13 22.32 -2.61 10.96
N LEU A 14 21.99 -2.49 9.69
CA LEU A 14 22.79 -2.98 8.57
C LEU A 14 23.98 -2.08 8.30
N SER A 15 25.06 -2.67 7.80
CA SER A 15 26.17 -1.88 7.21
C SER A 15 25.69 -1.15 5.96
N LEU A 16 26.33 -0.02 5.61
CA LEU A 16 25.99 0.75 4.41
C LEU A 16 25.93 -0.12 3.14
N ARG A 17 26.87 -1.07 2.99
CA ARG A 17 26.86 -1.99 1.85
C ARG A 17 25.59 -2.85 1.80
N GLN A 18 25.15 -3.38 2.94
CA GLN A 18 23.93 -4.17 3.04
C GLN A 18 22.68 -3.32 2.83
N GLN A 19 22.68 -2.09 3.34
CA GLN A 19 21.58 -1.14 3.10
C GLN A 19 21.40 -0.88 1.60
N LEU A 20 22.49 -0.55 0.90
CA LEU A 20 22.48 -0.31 -0.56
C LEU A 20 22.10 -1.57 -1.35
N ASP A 21 22.59 -2.76 -0.95
CA ASP A 21 22.23 -4.04 -1.60
C ASP A 21 20.74 -4.32 -1.47
N GLN A 22 20.15 -4.08 -0.30
CA GLN A 22 18.73 -4.35 -0.07
C GLN A 22 17.82 -3.28 -0.67
N LEU A 23 18.17 -1.99 -0.59
CA LEU A 23 17.40 -0.92 -1.25
C LEU A 23 17.41 -1.07 -2.77
N GLY A 24 18.58 -1.37 -3.34
CA GLY A 24 18.78 -1.53 -4.79
C GLY A 24 18.39 -2.91 -5.33
N ARG A 25 17.52 -3.65 -4.65
CA ARG A 25 17.10 -4.98 -5.12
C ARG A 25 15.72 -4.92 -5.76
N CYS A 26 15.71 -4.94 -7.09
CA CYS A 26 14.50 -5.09 -7.88
C CYS A 26 14.85 -5.70 -9.24
N ARG A 27 14.17 -6.76 -9.64
CA ARG A 27 14.33 -7.42 -10.92
C ARG A 27 13.00 -7.97 -11.41
N PHE A 28 12.60 -7.63 -12.62
CA PHE A 28 11.51 -8.33 -13.27
C PHE A 28 11.89 -9.79 -13.50
N MET A 29 11.05 -10.70 -13.01
CA MET A 29 11.25 -12.13 -13.19
C MET A 29 10.68 -12.57 -14.52
N ALA A 30 11.42 -13.46 -15.19
CA ALA A 30 10.96 -14.07 -16.43
C ALA A 30 9.78 -15.03 -16.19
N ARG A 31 8.86 -15.09 -17.14
CA ARG A 31 7.66 -15.95 -17.02
C ARG A 31 8.01 -17.42 -16.82
N GLU A 32 9.12 -17.87 -17.40
CA GLU A 32 9.63 -19.24 -17.30
C GLU A 32 10.02 -19.61 -15.88
N GLU A 33 10.35 -18.63 -15.02
CA GLU A 33 10.67 -18.88 -13.60
C GLU A 33 9.44 -19.31 -12.78
N PHE A 34 8.25 -19.20 -13.36
CA PHE A 34 6.96 -19.60 -12.78
C PHE A 34 6.35 -20.83 -13.48
N ALA A 35 7.13 -21.58 -14.27
CA ALA A 35 6.64 -22.76 -15.01
C ALA A 35 5.98 -23.82 -14.10
N ASP A 36 6.46 -23.95 -12.86
CA ASP A 36 5.90 -24.87 -11.88
C ASP A 36 4.65 -24.32 -11.15
N GLY A 37 4.29 -23.07 -11.39
CA GLY A 37 3.14 -22.40 -10.77
C GLY A 37 3.19 -22.51 -9.24
N CYS A 38 2.08 -22.95 -8.63
CA CYS A 38 2.01 -23.14 -7.18
C CYS A 38 2.37 -24.60 -6.72
N GLN A 39 3.02 -25.40 -7.56
CA GLN A 39 3.31 -26.83 -7.26
C GLN A 39 4.07 -27.02 -5.95
N PHE A 40 5.01 -26.13 -5.63
CA PHE A 40 5.79 -26.20 -4.39
C PHE A 40 4.93 -26.15 -3.12
N LEU A 41 3.75 -25.53 -3.18
CA LEU A 41 2.80 -25.44 -2.07
C LEU A 41 1.71 -26.53 -2.09
N LYS A 42 1.65 -27.37 -3.12
CA LYS A 42 0.67 -28.47 -3.18
C LYS A 42 0.90 -29.47 -2.06
N GLY A 43 -0.19 -29.85 -1.38
CA GLY A 43 -0.16 -30.79 -0.26
C GLY A 43 0.37 -30.20 1.06
N LYS A 44 0.80 -28.94 1.07
CA LYS A 44 1.20 -28.24 2.29
C LYS A 44 -0.02 -27.59 2.94
N LYS A 45 0.00 -27.51 4.27
CA LYS A 45 -1.03 -26.80 5.04
C LYS A 45 -0.68 -25.33 5.14
N ILE A 46 -1.54 -24.50 4.59
CA ILE A 46 -1.42 -23.04 4.64
C ILE A 46 -2.43 -22.52 5.66
N VAL A 47 -1.92 -21.81 6.65
CA VAL A 47 -2.74 -21.16 7.68
C VAL A 47 -2.58 -19.66 7.57
N ILE A 48 -3.64 -18.97 7.18
CA ILE A 48 -3.68 -17.51 7.15
C ILE A 48 -4.09 -17.00 8.53
N VAL A 49 -3.35 -16.02 9.03
CA VAL A 49 -3.69 -15.26 10.23
C VAL A 49 -4.25 -13.90 9.81
N GLY A 50 -5.50 -13.62 10.14
CA GLY A 50 -6.21 -12.43 9.69
C GLY A 50 -7.08 -12.68 8.45
N CYS A 51 -8.32 -12.18 8.49
CA CYS A 51 -9.28 -12.28 7.38
C CYS A 51 -9.87 -10.89 7.07
N GLY A 52 -8.96 -9.93 6.83
CA GLY A 52 -9.25 -8.62 6.26
C GLY A 52 -9.39 -8.68 4.74
N ALA A 53 -9.26 -7.56 4.05
CA ALA A 53 -9.38 -7.51 2.59
C ALA A 53 -8.30 -8.36 1.90
N GLN A 54 -7.02 -8.18 2.26
CA GLN A 54 -5.94 -8.99 1.72
C GLN A 54 -6.07 -10.46 2.13
N GLY A 55 -6.29 -10.74 3.42
CA GLY A 55 -6.37 -12.11 3.92
C GLY A 55 -7.45 -12.94 3.24
N LEU A 56 -8.67 -12.40 3.10
CA LEU A 56 -9.76 -13.11 2.44
C LEU A 56 -9.46 -13.35 0.95
N ASN A 57 -9.08 -12.31 0.23
CA ASN A 57 -8.99 -12.35 -1.23
C ASN A 57 -7.78 -13.17 -1.71
N GLN A 58 -6.64 -13.06 -1.07
CA GLN A 58 -5.50 -13.95 -1.33
C GLN A 58 -5.83 -15.40 -0.97
N GLY A 59 -6.51 -15.66 0.17
CA GLY A 59 -6.94 -17.00 0.54
C GLY A 59 -7.89 -17.64 -0.46
N LEU A 60 -8.83 -16.88 -1.01
CA LEU A 60 -9.73 -17.32 -2.08
C LEU A 60 -8.95 -17.70 -3.35
N ASN A 61 -7.98 -16.88 -3.76
CA ASN A 61 -7.16 -17.17 -4.94
C ASN A 61 -6.30 -18.42 -4.73
N MET A 62 -5.67 -18.55 -3.56
CA MET A 62 -4.90 -19.75 -3.21
C MET A 62 -5.76 -21.02 -3.22
N ARG A 63 -6.97 -20.98 -2.66
CA ARG A 63 -7.91 -22.09 -2.69
C ARG A 63 -8.32 -22.45 -4.12
N ASP A 64 -8.66 -21.44 -4.94
CA ASP A 64 -9.03 -21.66 -6.35
C ASP A 64 -7.85 -22.16 -7.19
N SER A 65 -6.62 -21.91 -6.76
CA SER A 65 -5.38 -22.54 -7.29
C SER A 65 -5.14 -23.96 -6.76
N GLY A 66 -6.04 -24.49 -5.94
CA GLY A 66 -6.04 -25.86 -5.42
C GLY A 66 -5.10 -26.09 -4.25
N LEU A 67 -4.89 -25.08 -3.41
CA LEU A 67 -4.12 -25.17 -2.17
C LEU A 67 -5.03 -25.41 -0.95
N ASP A 68 -4.48 -26.06 0.08
CA ASP A 68 -5.15 -26.31 1.36
C ASP A 68 -4.99 -25.09 2.28
N VAL A 69 -6.05 -24.30 2.41
CA VAL A 69 -6.06 -23.01 3.14
C VAL A 69 -7.05 -23.04 4.29
N SER A 70 -6.61 -22.65 5.48
CA SER A 70 -7.43 -22.46 6.66
C SER A 70 -7.09 -21.13 7.35
N TYR A 71 -7.94 -20.66 8.25
CA TYR A 71 -7.74 -19.39 8.97
C TYR A 71 -7.57 -19.62 10.47
N ALA A 72 -6.47 -19.16 11.02
CA ALA A 72 -6.27 -19.10 12.45
C ALA A 72 -6.65 -17.72 12.99
N LEU A 73 -7.57 -17.68 13.95
CA LEU A 73 -8.07 -16.47 14.57
C LEU A 73 -7.88 -16.53 16.09
N ARG A 74 -7.87 -15.36 16.73
CA ARG A 74 -7.89 -15.28 18.20
C ARG A 74 -9.18 -15.91 18.75
N GLN A 75 -9.09 -16.61 19.86
CA GLN A 75 -10.23 -17.26 20.52
C GLN A 75 -11.44 -16.32 20.64
N ALA A 76 -11.22 -15.09 21.15
CA ALA A 76 -12.28 -14.11 21.28
C ALA A 76 -12.96 -13.73 19.96
N ALA A 77 -12.22 -13.70 18.83
CA ALA A 77 -12.78 -13.40 17.52
C ALA A 77 -13.72 -14.52 17.02
N ILE A 78 -13.44 -15.76 17.40
CA ILE A 78 -14.28 -16.92 17.10
C ILE A 78 -15.52 -16.92 17.99
N GLU A 79 -15.36 -16.77 19.30
CA GLU A 79 -16.46 -16.78 20.29
C GLU A 79 -17.47 -15.65 20.07
N GLU A 80 -16.97 -14.45 19.77
CA GLU A 80 -17.79 -13.26 19.48
C GLU A 80 -18.28 -13.22 18.04
N GLN A 81 -17.88 -14.17 17.19
CA GLN A 81 -18.21 -14.21 15.78
C GLN A 81 -17.92 -12.88 15.06
N ARG A 82 -16.71 -12.33 15.29
CA ARG A 82 -16.29 -11.06 14.67
C ARG A 82 -16.27 -11.18 13.14
N ASP A 83 -16.15 -10.06 12.45
CA ASP A 83 -16.20 -10.00 10.99
C ASP A 83 -15.20 -10.93 10.31
N SER A 84 -13.98 -11.06 10.83
CA SER A 84 -12.97 -12.01 10.32
C SER A 84 -13.45 -13.45 10.35
N TYR A 85 -14.12 -13.88 11.43
CA TYR A 85 -14.72 -15.20 11.55
C TYR A 85 -15.87 -15.39 10.54
N LYS A 86 -16.79 -14.42 10.47
CA LYS A 86 -17.92 -14.47 9.54
C LYS A 86 -17.47 -14.52 8.09
N ARG A 87 -16.46 -13.69 7.72
CA ARG A 87 -15.89 -13.69 6.36
C ARG A 87 -15.29 -15.03 5.98
N ALA A 88 -14.47 -15.62 6.84
CA ALA A 88 -13.83 -16.91 6.56
C ALA A 88 -14.86 -18.04 6.46
N THR A 89 -15.79 -18.16 7.43
CA THR A 89 -16.78 -19.24 7.49
C THR A 89 -17.82 -19.14 6.39
N SER A 90 -18.33 -17.93 6.05
CA SER A 90 -19.27 -17.72 4.96
C SER A 90 -18.69 -18.05 3.57
N ASN A 91 -17.37 -18.03 3.44
CA ASN A 91 -16.66 -18.46 2.25
C ASN A 91 -16.21 -19.93 2.28
N GLY A 92 -16.65 -20.70 3.28
CA GLY A 92 -16.44 -22.15 3.38
C GLY A 92 -15.04 -22.56 3.82
N PHE A 93 -14.26 -21.66 4.44
CA PHE A 93 -12.95 -22.00 5.00
C PHE A 93 -13.06 -22.62 6.38
N THR A 94 -12.13 -23.53 6.68
CA THR A 94 -11.91 -24.01 8.04
C THR A 94 -11.33 -22.89 8.89
N VAL A 95 -11.92 -22.65 10.07
CA VAL A 95 -11.44 -21.67 11.04
C VAL A 95 -11.14 -22.38 12.35
N GLY A 96 -10.03 -22.05 12.97
CA GLY A 96 -9.64 -22.53 14.28
C GLY A 96 -8.81 -21.49 15.02
N THR A 97 -8.43 -21.83 16.25
CA THR A 97 -7.52 -21.01 17.06
C THR A 97 -6.07 -21.17 16.62
N TYR A 98 -5.20 -20.32 17.11
CA TYR A 98 -3.75 -20.44 16.88
C TYR A 98 -3.22 -21.80 17.37
N GLN A 99 -3.68 -22.24 18.55
CA GLN A 99 -3.29 -23.50 19.16
C GLN A 99 -3.71 -24.73 18.35
N GLU A 100 -4.85 -24.66 17.67
CA GLU A 100 -5.37 -25.77 16.88
C GLU A 100 -4.70 -25.91 15.52
N LEU A 101 -4.41 -24.79 14.84
CA LEU A 101 -4.00 -24.82 13.45
C LEU A 101 -2.50 -24.59 13.22
N ILE A 102 -1.86 -23.69 13.96
CA ILE A 102 -0.46 -23.32 13.75
C ILE A 102 0.54 -24.47 13.91
N PRO A 103 0.39 -25.38 14.91
CA PRO A 103 1.38 -26.46 15.11
C PRO A 103 1.54 -27.42 13.91
N SER A 104 0.55 -27.49 13.03
CA SER A 104 0.60 -28.35 11.85
C SER A 104 0.78 -27.59 10.54
N ALA A 105 0.94 -26.28 10.59
CA ALA A 105 1.10 -25.43 9.42
C ALA A 105 2.50 -25.56 8.82
N ASP A 106 2.59 -25.73 7.50
CA ASP A 106 3.83 -25.62 6.75
C ASP A 106 4.15 -24.16 6.41
N LEU A 107 3.08 -23.36 6.19
CA LEU A 107 3.15 -21.94 5.96
C LEU A 107 2.11 -21.23 6.85
N VAL A 108 2.60 -20.34 7.70
CA VAL A 108 1.78 -19.38 8.44
C VAL A 108 1.86 -18.04 7.71
N TYR A 109 0.75 -17.55 7.17
CA TYR A 109 0.73 -16.34 6.38
C TYR A 109 0.03 -15.22 7.17
N ASN A 110 0.83 -14.27 7.69
CA ASN A 110 0.33 -13.17 8.51
C ASN A 110 -0.20 -12.04 7.62
N LEU A 111 -1.51 -11.92 7.54
CA LEU A 111 -2.26 -10.91 6.78
C LEU A 111 -3.15 -10.05 7.68
N THR A 112 -2.70 -9.83 8.91
CA THR A 112 -3.31 -8.87 9.84
C THR A 112 -2.82 -7.44 9.53
N PRO A 113 -3.47 -6.39 10.06
CA PRO A 113 -2.93 -5.03 9.99
C PRO A 113 -1.53 -4.91 10.63
N ASP A 114 -0.68 -4.01 10.12
CA ASP A 114 0.71 -3.86 10.52
C ASP A 114 0.88 -3.72 12.04
N LYS A 115 0.11 -2.85 12.68
CA LYS A 115 0.15 -2.64 14.13
C LYS A 115 -0.18 -3.89 14.98
N GLN A 116 -0.69 -4.94 14.36
CA GLN A 116 -0.96 -6.22 15.03
C GLN A 116 0.15 -7.25 14.79
N HIS A 117 1.05 -7.02 13.82
CA HIS A 117 2.03 -8.01 13.39
C HIS A 117 2.90 -8.49 14.54
N ALA A 118 3.48 -7.60 15.34
CA ALA A 118 4.34 -7.98 16.47
C ALA A 118 3.59 -8.92 17.45
N SER A 119 2.39 -8.53 17.88
CA SER A 119 1.58 -9.34 18.81
C SER A 119 1.13 -10.68 18.22
N VAL A 120 0.89 -10.73 16.90
CA VAL A 120 0.56 -11.98 16.20
C VAL A 120 1.78 -12.89 16.15
N VAL A 121 2.95 -12.36 15.76
CA VAL A 121 4.19 -13.12 15.67
C VAL A 121 4.60 -13.66 17.04
N GLU A 122 4.50 -12.86 18.11
CA GLU A 122 4.74 -13.33 19.48
C GLU A 122 3.84 -14.52 19.87
N ALA A 123 2.57 -14.51 19.42
CA ALA A 123 1.62 -15.55 19.73
C ALA A 123 1.78 -16.81 18.86
N VAL A 124 2.10 -16.67 17.57
CA VAL A 124 2.14 -17.81 16.62
C VAL A 124 3.51 -18.46 16.51
N MET A 125 4.60 -17.67 16.57
CA MET A 125 5.96 -18.17 16.38
C MET A 125 6.35 -19.32 17.33
N PRO A 126 6.01 -19.29 18.64
CA PRO A 126 6.27 -20.42 19.55
C PRO A 126 5.52 -21.70 19.17
N LEU A 127 4.39 -21.58 18.48
CA LEU A 127 3.54 -22.71 18.06
C LEU A 127 3.99 -23.32 16.74
N MET A 128 4.74 -22.58 15.92
CA MET A 128 5.18 -23.02 14.59
C MET A 128 6.15 -24.20 14.70
N GLN A 129 5.94 -25.20 13.85
CA GLN A 129 6.85 -26.33 13.75
C GLN A 129 8.22 -25.88 13.19
N LYS A 130 9.25 -26.67 13.51
CA LYS A 130 10.59 -26.45 12.95
C LYS A 130 10.56 -26.56 11.43
N GLY A 131 11.23 -25.65 10.74
CA GLY A 131 11.27 -25.63 9.29
C GLY A 131 9.99 -25.09 8.63
N ALA A 132 9.01 -24.58 9.40
CA ALA A 132 7.86 -23.89 8.81
C ALA A 132 8.27 -22.57 8.17
N THR A 133 7.38 -22.01 7.37
CA THR A 133 7.55 -20.68 6.76
C THR A 133 6.59 -19.68 7.40
N LEU A 134 7.09 -18.50 7.70
CA LEU A 134 6.30 -17.32 8.05
C LEU A 134 6.25 -16.40 6.83
N GLY A 135 5.06 -16.09 6.34
CA GLY A 135 4.84 -15.23 5.20
C GLY A 135 4.20 -13.90 5.60
N TYR A 136 4.51 -12.87 4.84
CA TYR A 136 3.96 -11.51 4.95
C TYR A 136 3.51 -10.99 3.58
N SER A 137 2.59 -10.02 3.59
CA SER A 137 2.21 -9.27 2.39
C SER A 137 2.74 -7.82 2.40
N HIS A 138 3.32 -7.39 3.51
CA HIS A 138 4.05 -6.14 3.71
C HIS A 138 5.13 -6.35 4.78
N GLY A 139 6.30 -5.74 4.58
CA GLY A 139 7.49 -6.04 5.38
C GLY A 139 7.67 -5.23 6.65
N PHE A 140 6.73 -4.36 7.04
CA PHE A 140 6.86 -3.39 8.13
C PHE A 140 7.36 -4.02 9.45
N ASN A 141 6.78 -5.14 9.88
CA ASN A 141 7.16 -5.83 11.11
C ASN A 141 8.63 -6.27 11.14
N ILE A 142 9.14 -6.75 10.01
CA ILE A 142 10.56 -7.18 9.90
C ILE A 142 11.48 -5.95 9.84
N VAL A 143 11.15 -4.95 9.01
CA VAL A 143 12.04 -3.83 8.71
C VAL A 143 11.96 -2.73 9.77
N GLU A 144 10.76 -2.25 10.07
CA GLU A 144 10.57 -1.08 10.91
C GLU A 144 10.45 -1.43 12.40
N GLU A 145 9.74 -2.50 12.73
CA GLU A 145 9.68 -2.99 14.12
C GLU A 145 10.90 -3.84 14.51
N GLY A 146 11.72 -4.28 13.53
CA GLY A 146 12.91 -5.08 13.76
C GLY A 146 12.61 -6.44 14.39
N GLN A 147 11.47 -7.04 14.07
CA GLN A 147 11.01 -8.30 14.64
C GLN A 147 12.02 -9.44 14.42
N GLN A 148 12.46 -10.04 15.49
CA GLN A 148 13.34 -11.21 15.44
C GLN A 148 12.51 -12.49 15.27
N ILE A 149 12.87 -13.28 14.27
CA ILE A 149 12.22 -14.56 13.99
C ILE A 149 13.18 -15.70 14.34
N ARG A 150 12.65 -16.81 14.84
CA ARG A 150 13.43 -18.01 15.13
C ARG A 150 14.25 -18.44 13.90
N SER A 151 15.51 -18.79 14.10
CA SER A 151 16.45 -19.12 13.02
C SER A 151 16.10 -20.40 12.23
N ASP A 152 15.19 -21.22 12.73
CA ASP A 152 14.69 -22.43 12.07
C ASP A 152 13.43 -22.21 11.23
N ILE A 153 12.99 -20.96 11.09
CA ILE A 153 11.82 -20.56 10.30
C ILE A 153 12.30 -19.80 9.05
N THR A 154 11.74 -20.15 7.89
CA THR A 154 11.92 -19.37 6.66
C THR A 154 10.97 -18.17 6.66
N VAL A 155 11.44 -16.99 6.27
CA VAL A 155 10.61 -15.78 6.20
C VAL A 155 10.54 -15.27 4.77
N VAL A 156 9.31 -15.14 4.25
CA VAL A 156 9.05 -14.70 2.88
C VAL A 156 8.02 -13.57 2.84
N MET A 157 8.05 -12.80 1.78
CA MET A 157 7.02 -11.81 1.47
C MET A 157 6.46 -12.04 0.08
N CYS A 158 5.15 -11.84 -0.06
CA CYS A 158 4.45 -11.79 -1.33
C CYS A 158 3.44 -10.65 -1.26
N ALA A 159 3.80 -9.51 -1.84
CA ALA A 159 3.11 -8.23 -1.76
C ALA A 159 2.44 -7.90 -3.11
N PRO A 160 1.15 -8.19 -3.29
CA PRO A 160 0.41 -7.70 -4.45
C PRO A 160 0.29 -6.17 -4.39
N LYS A 161 0.65 -5.49 -5.47
CA LYS A 161 0.63 -4.03 -5.57
C LYS A 161 -0.75 -3.52 -5.97
N CYS A 162 -1.72 -3.74 -5.07
CA CYS A 162 -3.09 -3.23 -5.16
C CYS A 162 -3.90 -3.56 -3.89
N PRO A 163 -5.06 -2.90 -3.69
CA PRO A 163 -6.01 -3.27 -2.64
C PRO A 163 -6.49 -4.72 -2.75
N GLY A 164 -6.77 -5.37 -1.62
CA GLY A 164 -7.13 -6.79 -1.58
C GLY A 164 -8.34 -7.18 -2.43
N THR A 165 -9.31 -6.29 -2.62
CA THR A 165 -10.47 -6.53 -3.50
C THR A 165 -10.04 -6.69 -4.97
N GLU A 166 -9.12 -5.86 -5.43
CA GLU A 166 -8.60 -5.91 -6.81
C GLU A 166 -7.77 -7.18 -7.05
N VAL A 167 -7.01 -7.65 -6.04
CA VAL A 167 -6.32 -8.96 -6.12
C VAL A 167 -7.29 -10.08 -6.53
N ARG A 168 -8.50 -10.07 -5.98
CA ARG A 168 -9.53 -11.08 -6.29
C ARG A 168 -10.18 -10.86 -7.66
N GLU A 169 -10.56 -9.64 -7.96
CA GLU A 169 -11.28 -9.34 -9.21
C GLU A 169 -10.39 -9.59 -10.44
N GLU A 170 -9.14 -9.16 -10.41
CA GLU A 170 -8.20 -9.42 -11.50
C GLU A 170 -7.85 -10.92 -11.65
N TYR A 171 -7.76 -11.65 -10.53
CA TYR A 171 -7.58 -13.10 -10.57
C TYR A 171 -8.76 -13.80 -11.27
N LYS A 172 -10.01 -13.42 -10.94
CA LYS A 172 -11.23 -13.97 -11.56
C LYS A 172 -11.33 -13.67 -13.05
N ARG A 173 -10.83 -12.52 -13.48
CA ARG A 173 -10.75 -12.15 -14.90
C ARG A 173 -9.71 -12.93 -15.69
N GLY A 174 -8.87 -13.75 -15.01
CA GLY A 174 -7.78 -14.49 -15.63
C GLY A 174 -6.49 -13.67 -15.78
N PHE A 175 -6.51 -12.42 -15.32
CA PHE A 175 -5.34 -11.58 -15.13
C PHE A 175 -4.76 -11.79 -13.72
N GLY A 176 -3.94 -10.91 -13.28
CA GLY A 176 -3.43 -10.82 -11.93
C GLY A 176 -3.06 -9.38 -11.67
N VAL A 177 -2.39 -9.16 -10.57
CA VAL A 177 -1.84 -7.85 -10.23
C VAL A 177 -0.33 -7.96 -10.10
N PRO A 178 0.44 -6.94 -10.47
CA PRO A 178 1.87 -6.91 -10.23
C PRO A 178 2.16 -7.24 -8.77
N THR A 179 3.12 -8.12 -8.56
CA THR A 179 3.40 -8.66 -7.22
C THR A 179 4.90 -8.62 -6.95
N LEU A 180 5.27 -8.09 -5.81
CA LEU A 180 6.64 -8.07 -5.35
C LEU A 180 6.87 -9.24 -4.40
N ILE A 181 7.97 -9.99 -4.59
CA ILE A 181 8.34 -11.09 -3.70
C ILE A 181 9.73 -10.89 -3.12
N ALA A 182 9.90 -11.35 -1.89
CA ALA A 182 11.18 -11.28 -1.19
C ALA A 182 11.37 -12.44 -0.22
N VAL A 183 12.64 -12.71 0.09
CA VAL A 183 13.07 -13.64 1.14
C VAL A 183 13.93 -12.87 2.13
N HIS A 184 13.63 -12.99 3.42
CA HIS A 184 14.46 -12.34 4.43
C HIS A 184 15.80 -13.07 4.55
N PRO A 185 16.94 -12.38 4.34
CA PRO A 185 18.23 -13.04 4.20
C PRO A 185 18.72 -13.77 5.45
N GLU A 186 18.23 -13.36 6.63
CA GLU A 186 18.60 -13.98 7.90
C GLU A 186 17.74 -15.22 8.25
N ASN A 187 16.67 -15.48 7.49
CA ASN A 187 15.68 -16.49 7.81
C ASN A 187 15.30 -17.34 6.59
N ASP A 188 16.26 -18.09 6.05
CA ASP A 188 16.01 -19.13 5.04
C ASP A 188 16.96 -20.32 5.22
N PRO A 189 16.86 -21.04 6.36
CA PRO A 189 17.82 -22.09 6.73
C PRO A 189 17.82 -23.29 5.78
N GLU A 190 16.74 -23.53 5.05
CA GLU A 190 16.58 -24.66 4.12
C GLU A 190 16.66 -24.21 2.65
N ASN A 191 16.97 -22.94 2.37
CA ASN A 191 17.03 -22.35 1.03
C ASN A 191 15.75 -22.58 0.18
N LYS A 192 14.58 -22.56 0.83
CA LYS A 192 13.27 -22.78 0.19
C LYS A 192 12.45 -21.50 0.04
N GLY A 193 12.97 -20.38 0.53
CA GLY A 193 12.25 -19.10 0.56
C GLY A 193 11.78 -18.67 -0.82
N TRP A 194 12.66 -18.69 -1.81
CA TRP A 194 12.32 -18.30 -3.19
C TRP A 194 11.29 -19.21 -3.84
N ASP A 195 11.36 -20.54 -3.63
CA ASP A 195 10.36 -21.45 -4.15
C ASP A 195 8.99 -21.23 -3.51
N THR A 196 8.99 -20.93 -2.21
CA THR A 196 7.75 -20.58 -1.49
C THR A 196 7.16 -19.24 -2.01
N ALA A 197 7.98 -18.21 -2.14
CA ALA A 197 7.55 -16.88 -2.58
C ALA A 197 7.02 -16.90 -4.03
N LYS A 198 7.70 -17.59 -4.94
CA LYS A 198 7.23 -17.81 -6.32
C LYS A 198 5.91 -18.55 -6.37
N ALA A 199 5.78 -19.63 -5.58
CA ALA A 199 4.55 -20.39 -5.53
C ALA A 199 3.37 -19.59 -4.95
N LEU A 200 3.61 -18.70 -3.97
CA LEU A 200 2.62 -17.76 -3.46
C LEU A 200 2.18 -16.76 -4.54
N ALA A 201 3.14 -16.17 -5.26
CA ALA A 201 2.84 -15.23 -6.35
C ALA A 201 1.98 -15.90 -7.43
N SER A 202 2.30 -17.14 -7.81
CA SER A 202 1.49 -17.91 -8.77
C SER A 202 0.11 -18.25 -8.21
N ALA A 203 0.02 -18.65 -6.94
CA ALA A 203 -1.24 -19.02 -6.30
C ALA A 203 -2.20 -17.83 -6.16
N THR A 204 -1.67 -16.62 -6.03
CA THR A 204 -2.45 -15.39 -5.96
C THR A 204 -2.69 -14.73 -7.33
N GLY A 205 -2.02 -15.22 -8.40
CA GLY A 205 -2.18 -14.76 -9.78
C GLY A 205 -1.19 -13.69 -10.21
N GLY A 206 -0.21 -13.33 -9.38
CA GLY A 206 0.79 -12.31 -9.69
C GLY A 206 1.66 -12.64 -10.89
N ASP A 207 1.96 -13.93 -11.11
CA ASP A 207 2.75 -14.43 -12.25
C ASP A 207 2.13 -14.13 -13.62
N ARG A 208 0.83 -13.83 -13.66
CA ARG A 208 0.12 -13.45 -14.90
C ARG A 208 0.33 -11.99 -15.27
N ALA A 209 0.50 -11.12 -14.28
CA ALA A 209 0.67 -9.68 -14.46
C ALA A 209 2.15 -9.26 -14.47
N GLY A 210 2.98 -9.93 -13.69
CA GLY A 210 4.40 -9.68 -13.53
C GLY A 210 4.84 -9.76 -12.08
N VAL A 211 6.00 -10.34 -11.86
CA VAL A 211 6.58 -10.48 -10.52
C VAL A 211 7.93 -9.79 -10.47
N LEU A 212 8.14 -9.04 -9.39
CA LEU A 212 9.39 -8.37 -9.07
C LEU A 212 10.08 -9.11 -7.94
N GLU A 213 11.28 -9.65 -8.22
CA GLU A 213 12.18 -10.08 -7.16
C GLU A 213 12.73 -8.85 -6.46
N SER A 214 12.55 -8.75 -5.15
CA SER A 214 12.94 -7.58 -4.36
C SER A 214 13.50 -7.98 -2.99
N SER A 215 13.52 -7.06 -2.06
CA SER A 215 13.84 -7.28 -0.65
C SER A 215 12.73 -6.71 0.25
N PHE A 216 12.69 -7.16 1.50
CA PHE A 216 11.82 -6.57 2.52
C PHE A 216 12.08 -5.07 2.69
N VAL A 217 13.36 -4.67 2.63
CA VAL A 217 13.76 -3.26 2.78
C VAL A 217 13.30 -2.42 1.60
N ALA A 218 13.56 -2.86 0.36
CA ALA A 218 13.17 -2.11 -0.83
C ALA A 218 11.65 -1.93 -0.89
N GLU A 219 10.89 -3.00 -0.61
CA GLU A 219 9.43 -2.93 -0.58
C GLU A 219 8.95 -1.93 0.46
N VAL A 220 9.33 -2.09 1.73
CA VAL A 220 8.84 -1.21 2.81
C VAL A 220 9.21 0.25 2.57
N LYS A 221 10.46 0.53 2.17
CA LYS A 221 10.91 1.91 1.99
C LYS A 221 10.28 2.60 0.79
N SER A 222 9.99 1.88 -0.30
CA SER A 222 9.29 2.44 -1.46
C SER A 222 7.78 2.56 -1.22
N ASP A 223 7.16 1.56 -0.63
CA ASP A 223 5.73 1.52 -0.33
C ASP A 223 5.33 2.66 0.62
N LEU A 224 6.03 2.80 1.74
CA LEU A 224 5.82 3.92 2.68
C LEU A 224 5.96 5.28 2.00
N MET A 225 6.93 5.45 1.09
CA MET A 225 7.12 6.72 0.38
C MET A 225 5.98 6.98 -0.61
N GLY A 226 5.57 5.98 -1.38
CA GLY A 226 4.46 6.06 -2.32
C GLY A 226 3.15 6.41 -1.59
N GLU A 227 2.79 5.63 -0.58
CA GLU A 227 1.56 5.80 0.19
C GLU A 227 1.45 7.18 0.84
N GLN A 228 2.52 7.65 1.50
CA GLN A 228 2.51 8.95 2.19
C GLN A 228 2.37 10.11 1.21
N THR A 229 3.08 10.05 0.08
CA THR A 229 3.21 11.18 -0.83
C THR A 229 2.21 11.15 -1.97
N ILE A 230 2.51 10.43 -3.06
CA ILE A 230 1.70 10.53 -4.28
C ILE A 230 0.42 9.69 -4.23
N LEU A 231 0.46 8.49 -3.62
CA LEU A 231 -0.70 7.59 -3.68
C LEU A 231 -1.87 8.15 -2.87
N CYS A 232 -1.63 8.66 -1.65
CA CYS A 232 -2.66 9.21 -0.79
C CYS A 232 -2.48 10.72 -0.59
N GLY A 233 -1.31 11.17 -0.14
CA GLY A 233 -1.04 12.54 0.30
C GLY A 233 -1.35 13.61 -0.73
N MET A 234 -0.75 13.52 -1.93
CA MET A 234 -0.99 14.50 -3.00
C MET A 234 -2.43 14.48 -3.50
N GLN A 235 -3.10 13.33 -3.51
CA GLN A 235 -4.49 13.25 -3.91
C GLN A 235 -5.41 13.94 -2.89
N GLN A 236 -5.14 13.77 -1.60
CA GLN A 236 -5.85 14.50 -0.54
C GLN A 236 -5.60 16.00 -0.64
N VAL A 237 -4.34 16.41 -0.80
CA VAL A 237 -3.95 17.81 -1.00
C VAL A 237 -4.66 18.41 -2.21
N ALA A 238 -4.64 17.69 -3.34
CA ALA A 238 -5.29 18.10 -4.59
C ALA A 238 -6.80 18.28 -4.40
N ALA A 239 -7.46 17.32 -3.75
CA ALA A 239 -8.90 17.39 -3.53
C ALA A 239 -9.29 18.58 -2.65
N VAL A 240 -8.60 18.79 -1.54
CA VAL A 240 -8.90 19.88 -0.60
C VAL A 240 -8.64 21.24 -1.24
N LEU A 241 -7.46 21.47 -1.80
CA LEU A 241 -7.07 22.78 -2.33
C LEU A 241 -7.80 23.13 -3.64
N ALA A 242 -8.05 22.15 -4.53
CA ALA A 242 -8.85 22.41 -5.72
C ALA A 242 -10.28 22.80 -5.37
N PHE A 243 -10.88 22.16 -4.36
CA PHE A 243 -12.21 22.50 -3.90
C PHE A 243 -12.26 23.90 -3.29
N GLU A 244 -11.33 24.23 -2.40
CA GLU A 244 -11.22 25.57 -1.79
C GLU A 244 -11.07 26.65 -2.86
N LYS A 245 -10.17 26.45 -3.82
CA LYS A 245 -9.95 27.40 -4.90
C LYS A 245 -11.17 27.55 -5.81
N MET A 246 -11.76 26.47 -6.27
CA MET A 246 -12.92 26.54 -7.16
C MET A 246 -14.10 27.25 -6.50
N THR A 247 -14.37 26.96 -5.25
CA THR A 247 -15.46 27.63 -4.51
C THR A 247 -15.16 29.09 -4.19
N ALA A 248 -13.90 29.42 -3.91
CA ALA A 248 -13.47 30.82 -3.75
C ALA A 248 -13.59 31.62 -5.06
N ASP A 249 -13.37 31.01 -6.21
CA ASP A 249 -13.57 31.58 -7.54
C ASP A 249 -15.06 31.65 -7.96
N GLY A 250 -15.98 31.25 -7.08
CA GLY A 250 -17.43 31.32 -7.28
C GLY A 250 -18.03 30.15 -8.06
N ILE A 251 -17.29 29.05 -8.25
CA ILE A 251 -17.79 27.80 -8.84
C ILE A 251 -18.75 27.13 -7.85
N ASP A 252 -19.84 26.60 -8.38
CA ASP A 252 -20.83 25.84 -7.58
C ASP A 252 -20.17 24.68 -6.82
N ALA A 253 -20.44 24.57 -5.53
CA ALA A 253 -19.78 23.58 -4.66
C ALA A 253 -20.12 22.13 -5.04
N ALA A 254 -21.34 21.85 -5.53
CA ALA A 254 -21.72 20.52 -5.98
C ALA A 254 -20.93 20.14 -7.24
N TYR A 255 -20.83 21.05 -8.21
CA TYR A 255 -20.03 20.86 -9.42
C TYR A 255 -18.55 20.68 -9.10
N ALA A 256 -17.97 21.54 -8.25
CA ALA A 256 -16.58 21.45 -7.85
C ALA A 256 -16.27 20.10 -7.15
N GLY A 257 -17.15 19.68 -6.23
CA GLY A 257 -17.02 18.38 -5.55
C GLY A 257 -17.02 17.21 -6.54
N ALA A 258 -17.97 17.18 -7.49
CA ALA A 258 -18.05 16.13 -8.49
C ALA A 258 -16.89 16.15 -9.49
N LEU A 259 -16.49 17.34 -9.97
CA LEU A 259 -15.35 17.49 -10.88
C LEU A 259 -14.07 16.94 -10.24
N ILE A 260 -13.83 17.20 -8.96
CA ILE A 260 -12.63 16.73 -8.26
C ILE A 260 -12.72 15.24 -8.00
N GLN A 261 -13.84 14.77 -7.43
CA GLN A 261 -14.05 13.38 -7.05
C GLN A 261 -13.86 12.41 -8.21
N PHE A 262 -14.47 12.70 -9.35
CA PHE A 262 -14.38 11.86 -10.56
C PHE A 262 -13.24 12.28 -11.49
N GLY A 263 -12.79 13.52 -11.39
CA GLY A 263 -11.66 14.03 -12.15
C GLY A 263 -10.34 13.39 -11.73
N LEU A 264 -10.12 13.12 -10.43
CA LEU A 264 -8.94 12.37 -9.96
C LEU A 264 -8.89 10.98 -10.63
N GLU A 265 -10.02 10.27 -10.68
CA GLU A 265 -10.10 8.97 -11.37
C GLU A 265 -9.80 9.11 -12.87
N ALA A 266 -10.45 10.03 -13.57
CA ALA A 266 -10.25 10.24 -15.01
C ALA A 266 -8.79 10.60 -15.35
N VAL A 267 -8.17 11.47 -14.57
CA VAL A 267 -6.78 11.92 -14.75
C VAL A 267 -5.80 10.78 -14.54
N THR A 268 -5.98 10.01 -13.47
CA THR A 268 -5.05 8.92 -13.13
C THR A 268 -5.26 7.67 -13.98
N GLU A 269 -6.47 7.41 -14.50
CA GLU A 269 -6.68 6.36 -15.51
C GLU A 269 -5.96 6.70 -16.82
N ALA A 270 -5.94 7.98 -17.23
CA ALA A 270 -5.15 8.41 -18.39
C ALA A 270 -3.64 8.25 -18.12
N LEU A 271 -3.19 8.50 -16.91
CA LEU A 271 -1.81 8.26 -16.46
C LEU A 271 -1.44 6.77 -16.56
N LYS A 272 -2.30 5.87 -16.08
CA LYS A 272 -2.11 4.42 -16.12
C LYS A 272 -1.94 3.87 -17.56
N ILE A 273 -2.73 4.37 -18.50
CA ILE A 273 -2.75 3.86 -19.89
C ILE A 273 -1.50 4.24 -20.67
N GLY A 274 -0.93 5.41 -20.46
CA GLY A 274 0.19 5.90 -21.28
C GLY A 274 1.13 6.87 -20.57
N GLY A 275 1.17 6.82 -19.25
CA GLY A 275 2.06 7.65 -18.41
C GLY A 275 1.68 9.14 -18.42
N VAL A 276 2.58 9.95 -17.88
CA VAL A 276 2.43 11.41 -17.78
C VAL A 276 2.13 12.04 -19.14
N THR A 277 2.76 11.55 -20.22
CA THR A 277 2.53 12.05 -21.56
C THR A 277 1.07 11.90 -21.99
N ASN A 278 0.49 10.70 -21.84
CA ASN A 278 -0.91 10.46 -22.22
C ASN A 278 -1.88 11.29 -21.36
N MET A 279 -1.62 11.41 -20.07
CA MET A 279 -2.41 12.26 -19.17
C MET A 279 -2.39 13.73 -19.64
N MET A 280 -1.21 14.26 -19.95
CA MET A 280 -1.04 15.64 -20.43
C MET A 280 -1.65 15.86 -21.81
N ASP A 281 -1.64 14.86 -22.70
CA ASP A 281 -2.20 14.94 -24.05
C ASP A 281 -3.73 14.96 -24.09
N ARG A 282 -4.40 14.64 -22.97
CA ARG A 282 -5.85 14.82 -22.82
C ARG A 282 -6.28 16.28 -22.65
N LEU A 283 -5.37 17.15 -22.24
CA LEU A 283 -5.64 18.58 -22.09
C LEU A 283 -5.70 19.29 -23.44
N SER A 284 -6.54 20.32 -23.55
CA SER A 284 -6.42 21.30 -24.63
C SER A 284 -5.05 22.00 -24.59
N ASN A 285 -4.57 22.50 -25.73
CA ASN A 285 -3.23 23.11 -25.79
C ASN A 285 -3.02 24.23 -24.76
N PRO A 286 -3.98 25.20 -24.56
CA PRO A 286 -3.81 26.20 -23.51
C PRO A 286 -3.77 25.61 -22.10
N ALA A 287 -4.61 24.60 -21.83
CA ALA A 287 -4.64 23.93 -20.52
C ALA A 287 -3.36 23.15 -20.25
N LYS A 288 -2.81 22.48 -21.30
CA LYS A 288 -1.53 21.74 -21.20
C LYS A 288 -0.37 22.64 -20.78
N VAL A 289 -0.24 23.81 -21.42
CA VAL A 289 0.83 24.78 -21.05
C VAL A 289 0.65 25.22 -19.60
N LYS A 290 -0.57 25.58 -19.17
CA LYS A 290 -0.84 25.97 -17.79
C LYS A 290 -0.54 24.85 -16.79
N ALA A 291 -0.94 23.61 -17.09
CA ALA A 291 -0.69 22.46 -16.24
C ALA A 291 0.81 22.18 -16.10
N TYR A 292 1.57 22.32 -17.20
CA TYR A 292 3.01 22.15 -17.18
C TYR A 292 3.68 23.22 -16.32
N ASP A 293 3.43 24.50 -16.58
CA ASP A 293 4.01 25.61 -15.84
C ASP A 293 3.67 25.52 -14.34
N LEU A 294 2.43 25.12 -14.02
CA LEU A 294 1.99 24.93 -12.65
C LEU A 294 2.68 23.74 -11.97
N SER A 295 2.86 22.64 -12.70
CA SER A 295 3.57 21.46 -12.20
C SER A 295 5.03 21.77 -11.84
N GLU A 296 5.73 22.55 -12.67
CA GLU A 296 7.11 22.98 -12.37
C GLU A 296 7.17 23.83 -11.08
N GLN A 297 6.23 24.78 -10.92
CA GLN A 297 6.15 25.58 -9.70
C GLN A 297 5.83 24.73 -8.46
N LEU A 298 4.94 23.75 -8.58
CA LEU A 298 4.64 22.81 -7.50
C LEU A 298 5.85 21.95 -7.13
N THR A 299 6.62 21.51 -8.13
CA THR A 299 7.87 20.76 -7.94
C THR A 299 8.86 21.56 -7.09
N ASP A 300 9.10 22.82 -7.45
CA ASP A 300 10.02 23.69 -6.69
C ASP A 300 9.57 23.87 -5.22
N MET A 301 8.26 23.96 -4.98
CA MET A 301 7.71 24.15 -3.65
C MET A 301 7.69 22.89 -2.79
N LEU A 302 7.39 21.75 -3.40
CA LEU A 302 7.10 20.50 -2.68
C LEU A 302 8.29 19.52 -2.62
N ARG A 303 9.25 19.59 -3.55
CA ARG A 303 10.40 18.68 -3.55
C ARG A 303 11.09 18.60 -2.18
N PRO A 304 11.36 19.72 -1.45
CA PRO A 304 11.96 19.62 -0.12
C PRO A 304 11.11 18.84 0.89
N LEU A 305 9.77 18.86 0.74
CA LEU A 305 8.89 18.09 1.59
C LEU A 305 8.95 16.59 1.25
N PHE A 306 8.98 16.23 -0.03
CA PHE A 306 9.16 14.84 -0.47
C PHE A 306 10.51 14.27 0.01
N GLU A 307 11.59 15.02 -0.15
CA GLU A 307 12.93 14.66 0.35
C GLU A 307 12.92 14.43 1.86
N LYS A 308 12.26 15.32 2.61
CA LYS A 308 12.13 15.16 4.06
C LYS A 308 11.37 13.88 4.43
N HIS A 309 10.26 13.57 3.75
CA HIS A 309 9.52 12.34 4.00
C HIS A 309 10.34 11.10 3.68
N GLN A 310 11.12 11.11 2.59
CA GLN A 310 12.03 10.03 2.25
C GLN A 310 13.11 9.85 3.32
N ASP A 311 13.70 10.93 3.79
CA ASP A 311 14.70 10.91 4.86
C ASP A 311 14.12 10.36 6.18
N ASP A 312 12.91 10.78 6.55
CA ASP A 312 12.22 10.27 7.74
C ASP A 312 11.91 8.76 7.62
N ILE A 313 11.56 8.29 6.42
CA ILE A 313 11.33 6.87 6.14
C ILE A 313 12.65 6.09 6.20
N ILE A 314 13.71 6.57 5.54
CA ILE A 314 15.01 5.90 5.52
C ILE A 314 15.62 5.83 6.92
N SER A 315 15.54 6.91 7.68
CA SER A 315 16.06 6.96 9.05
C SER A 315 15.23 6.14 10.06
N GLY A 316 13.99 5.80 9.73
CA GLY A 316 13.03 5.16 10.64
C GLY A 316 12.29 6.16 11.55
N GLU A 317 12.50 7.46 11.36
CA GLU A 317 11.83 8.52 12.15
C GLU A 317 10.31 8.48 11.96
N PHE A 318 9.86 8.29 10.71
CA PHE A 318 8.43 8.14 10.40
C PHE A 318 7.80 7.00 11.19
N SER A 319 8.37 5.80 11.08
CA SER A 319 7.83 4.59 11.73
C SER A 319 7.83 4.72 13.25
N ARG A 320 8.90 5.32 13.82
CA ARG A 320 8.99 5.57 15.25
C ARG A 320 7.87 6.51 15.73
N THR A 321 7.66 7.62 15.03
CA THR A 321 6.63 8.61 15.38
C THR A 321 5.23 8.01 15.28
N MET A 322 4.97 7.21 14.24
CA MET A 322 3.69 6.53 14.07
C MET A 322 3.46 5.47 15.17
N MET A 323 4.46 4.66 15.49
CA MET A 323 4.34 3.67 16.56
C MET A 323 4.14 4.30 17.94
N GLU A 324 4.70 5.50 18.19
CA GLU A 324 4.41 6.29 19.38
C GLU A 324 2.94 6.71 19.44
N ASP A 325 2.32 7.10 18.31
CA ASP A 325 0.89 7.40 18.26
C ASP A 325 0.04 6.15 18.51
N TRP A 326 0.41 5.00 17.93
CA TRP A 326 -0.25 3.72 18.23
C TRP A 326 -0.24 3.40 19.73
N ALA A 327 0.90 3.59 20.38
CA ALA A 327 1.03 3.37 21.81
C ALA A 327 0.17 4.32 22.66
N ASN A 328 -0.16 5.50 22.09
CA ASN A 328 -1.02 6.50 22.70
C ASN A 328 -2.50 6.42 22.27
N GLY A 329 -2.89 5.32 21.64
CA GLY A 329 -4.27 5.05 21.25
C GLY A 329 -4.71 5.77 19.97
N ASP A 330 -3.78 5.97 19.03
CA ASP A 330 -4.02 6.58 17.71
C ASP A 330 -4.55 8.02 17.81
N ALA A 331 -4.13 8.78 18.81
CA ALA A 331 -4.72 10.08 19.12
C ALA A 331 -4.59 11.09 17.97
N ASN A 332 -3.43 11.14 17.30
CA ASN A 332 -3.24 12.02 16.14
C ASN A 332 -4.00 11.49 14.92
N LEU A 333 -3.90 10.20 14.64
CA LEU A 333 -4.60 9.56 13.51
C LEU A 333 -6.10 9.85 13.56
N LEU A 334 -6.74 9.60 14.70
CA LEU A 334 -8.19 9.79 14.86
C LEU A 334 -8.60 11.24 14.74
N ARG A 335 -7.81 12.17 15.29
CA ARG A 335 -8.05 13.61 15.16
C ARG A 335 -7.97 14.07 13.68
N TRP A 336 -6.93 13.68 12.95
CA TRP A 336 -6.78 14.04 11.53
C TRP A 336 -7.86 13.41 10.65
N ARG A 337 -8.32 12.21 10.99
CA ARG A 337 -9.46 11.56 10.33
C ARG A 337 -10.74 12.37 10.51
N GLU A 338 -11.01 12.86 11.72
CA GLU A 338 -12.14 13.74 12.00
C GLU A 338 -12.04 15.07 11.23
N GLU A 339 -10.87 15.72 11.27
CA GLU A 339 -10.59 16.95 10.51
C GLU A 339 -10.82 16.75 8.99
N THR A 340 -10.47 15.60 8.44
CA THR A 340 -10.74 15.26 7.03
C THR A 340 -12.24 15.18 6.75
N GLY A 341 -13.03 14.59 7.65
CA GLY A 341 -14.49 14.54 7.55
C GLY A 341 -15.17 15.90 7.57
N GLU A 342 -14.51 16.93 8.12
CA GLU A 342 -15.01 18.29 8.20
C GLU A 342 -14.64 19.17 6.98
N THR A 343 -13.81 18.68 6.06
CA THR A 343 -13.39 19.45 4.87
C THR A 343 -14.58 19.81 3.98
N GLY A 344 -14.47 20.95 3.28
CA GLY A 344 -15.50 21.38 2.34
C GLY A 344 -15.71 20.38 1.19
N PHE A 345 -14.64 19.75 0.72
CA PHE A 345 -14.74 18.71 -0.32
C PHE A 345 -15.54 17.49 0.18
N GLU A 346 -15.27 17.02 1.39
CA GLU A 346 -15.98 15.87 1.96
C GLU A 346 -17.48 16.13 2.11
N ASN A 347 -17.83 17.38 2.48
CA ASN A 347 -19.21 17.83 2.69
C ASN A 347 -19.85 18.49 1.46
N ALA A 348 -19.22 18.43 0.28
CA ALA A 348 -19.78 19.00 -0.94
C ALA A 348 -21.11 18.32 -1.30
N PRO A 349 -22.14 19.11 -1.69
CA PRO A 349 -23.41 18.56 -2.14
C PRO A 349 -23.25 17.63 -3.34
N VAL A 350 -24.21 16.73 -3.53
CA VAL A 350 -24.25 15.88 -4.73
C VAL A 350 -24.57 16.74 -5.95
N TYR A 351 -23.79 16.59 -7.01
CA TYR A 351 -24.05 17.21 -8.30
C TYR A 351 -24.94 16.29 -9.15
N GLU A 352 -26.08 16.80 -9.61
CA GLU A 352 -27.04 16.02 -10.39
C GLU A 352 -26.87 16.19 -11.91
N GLY A 353 -25.92 17.03 -12.34
CA GLY A 353 -25.61 17.23 -13.75
C GLY A 353 -24.64 16.19 -14.29
N GLU A 354 -24.38 16.26 -15.60
CA GLU A 354 -23.36 15.47 -16.26
C GLU A 354 -22.08 16.31 -16.42
N ILE A 355 -20.91 15.70 -16.24
CA ILE A 355 -19.59 16.27 -16.51
C ILE A 355 -18.97 15.44 -17.60
N SER A 356 -18.61 16.06 -18.70
CA SER A 356 -17.96 15.35 -19.79
C SER A 356 -16.52 14.97 -19.44
N GLU A 357 -16.00 13.91 -20.06
CA GLU A 357 -14.61 13.47 -19.85
C GLU A 357 -13.61 14.62 -20.11
N GLN A 358 -13.85 15.46 -21.10
CA GLN A 358 -12.98 16.57 -21.43
C GLN A 358 -12.98 17.67 -20.37
N GLU A 359 -14.10 17.90 -19.68
CA GLU A 359 -14.19 18.88 -18.57
C GLU A 359 -13.31 18.47 -17.39
N PHE A 360 -13.15 17.17 -17.10
CA PHE A 360 -12.24 16.72 -16.03
C PHE A 360 -10.79 17.17 -16.28
N PHE A 361 -10.38 17.26 -17.54
CA PHE A 361 -9.04 17.71 -17.89
C PHE A 361 -8.96 19.25 -17.99
N ASP A 362 -9.82 19.88 -18.77
CA ASP A 362 -9.73 21.32 -19.04
C ASP A 362 -10.11 22.19 -17.83
N HIS A 363 -11.01 21.73 -16.96
CA HIS A 363 -11.36 22.40 -15.72
C HIS A 363 -10.55 21.87 -14.52
N GLY A 364 -10.00 20.67 -14.60
CA GLY A 364 -9.15 20.03 -13.60
C GLY A 364 -7.65 20.28 -13.76
N ILE A 365 -7.24 21.42 -14.33
CA ILE A 365 -5.82 21.74 -14.60
C ILE A 365 -4.95 21.60 -13.35
N LEU A 366 -5.47 22.04 -12.20
CA LEU A 366 -4.76 21.93 -10.92
C LEU A 366 -4.57 20.46 -10.52
N LEU A 367 -5.58 19.60 -10.72
CA LEU A 367 -5.49 18.16 -10.43
C LEU A 367 -4.40 17.52 -11.30
N VAL A 368 -4.42 17.79 -12.61
CA VAL A 368 -3.42 17.26 -13.54
C VAL A 368 -2.01 17.72 -13.15
N ALA A 369 -1.84 19.01 -12.80
CA ALA A 369 -0.54 19.54 -12.40
C ALA A 369 -0.04 18.92 -11.09
N MET A 370 -0.91 18.71 -10.11
CA MET A 370 -0.56 18.08 -8.83
C MET A 370 -0.22 16.60 -9.00
N ILE A 371 -0.97 15.85 -9.80
CA ILE A 371 -0.66 14.44 -10.08
C ILE A 371 0.66 14.32 -10.84
N LYS A 372 0.89 15.16 -11.88
CA LYS A 372 2.17 15.16 -12.60
C LYS A 372 3.34 15.43 -11.65
N CYS A 373 3.27 16.52 -10.88
CA CYS A 373 4.29 16.88 -9.90
C CYS A 373 4.53 15.74 -8.90
N GLY A 374 3.48 15.20 -8.30
CA GLY A 374 3.58 14.16 -7.28
C GLY A 374 4.23 12.89 -7.80
N VAL A 375 3.83 12.41 -8.99
CA VAL A 375 4.40 11.21 -9.62
C VAL A 375 5.88 11.40 -9.93
N GLU A 376 6.25 12.50 -10.57
CA GLU A 376 7.63 12.76 -10.99
C GLU A 376 8.55 12.95 -9.77
N VAL A 377 8.13 13.78 -8.80
CA VAL A 377 8.96 14.04 -7.62
C VAL A 377 9.09 12.81 -6.72
N ALA A 378 8.01 12.06 -6.50
CA ALA A 378 8.09 10.82 -5.72
C ALA A 378 9.03 9.80 -6.37
N PHE A 379 8.92 9.63 -7.69
CA PHE A 379 9.81 8.74 -8.45
C PHE A 379 11.27 9.17 -8.32
N ASP A 380 11.58 10.43 -8.57
CA ASP A 380 12.94 10.95 -8.54
C ASP A 380 13.56 10.81 -7.16
N VAL A 381 12.85 11.20 -6.11
CA VAL A 381 13.33 11.15 -4.73
C VAL A 381 13.58 9.71 -4.27
N MET A 382 12.72 8.77 -4.64
CA MET A 382 12.95 7.34 -4.37
C MET A 382 14.20 6.81 -5.08
N VAL A 383 14.40 7.16 -6.34
CA VAL A 383 15.57 6.73 -7.12
C VAL A 383 16.87 7.35 -6.56
N GLU A 384 16.84 8.61 -6.18
CA GLU A 384 17.96 9.30 -5.53
C GLU A 384 18.34 8.68 -4.18
N ALA A 385 17.35 8.14 -3.45
CA ALA A 385 17.57 7.40 -2.21
C ALA A 385 18.14 5.97 -2.41
N GLY A 386 18.24 5.49 -3.66
CA GLY A 386 18.81 4.20 -4.01
C GLY A 386 17.78 3.08 -4.27
N ILE A 387 16.50 3.41 -4.29
CA ILE A 387 15.43 2.50 -4.74
C ILE A 387 15.51 2.40 -6.27
N LEU A 388 15.37 1.19 -6.82
CA LEU A 388 15.45 1.01 -8.26
C LEU A 388 14.21 1.59 -8.98
N PRO A 389 14.38 2.09 -10.22
CA PRO A 389 13.31 2.72 -11.00
C PRO A 389 12.07 1.85 -11.14
N GLU A 390 12.22 0.54 -11.23
CA GLU A 390 11.11 -0.40 -11.35
C GLU A 390 10.22 -0.38 -10.11
N SER A 391 10.79 -0.38 -8.90
CA SER A 391 10.03 -0.24 -7.66
C SER A 391 9.41 1.16 -7.56
N ALA A 392 10.20 2.20 -7.81
CA ALA A 392 9.72 3.58 -7.77
C ALA A 392 8.54 3.83 -8.74
N TYR A 393 8.55 3.20 -9.92
CA TYR A 393 7.46 3.28 -10.90
C TYR A 393 6.14 2.71 -10.34
N TYR A 394 6.18 1.54 -9.71
CA TYR A 394 4.96 0.94 -9.14
C TYR A 394 4.42 1.78 -8.00
N GLU A 395 5.27 2.26 -7.12
CA GLU A 395 4.90 3.03 -5.93
C GLU A 395 4.59 4.52 -6.20
N SER A 396 4.82 5.01 -7.41
CA SER A 396 4.50 6.40 -7.75
C SER A 396 3.45 6.55 -8.85
N LEU A 397 3.51 5.75 -9.90
CA LEU A 397 2.64 5.90 -11.07
C LEU A 397 1.57 4.81 -11.15
N HIS A 398 1.98 3.54 -10.99
CA HIS A 398 1.11 2.40 -11.28
C HIS A 398 -0.05 2.29 -10.29
N GLU A 399 0.19 2.51 -9.01
CA GLU A 399 -0.82 2.37 -7.95
C GLU A 399 -1.69 3.62 -7.76
N THR A 400 -1.26 4.78 -8.23
CA THR A 400 -2.00 6.05 -8.08
C THR A 400 -3.47 5.96 -8.51
N PRO A 401 -3.85 5.33 -9.63
CA PRO A 401 -5.26 5.20 -10.03
C PRO A 401 -6.12 4.41 -9.06
N LEU A 402 -5.55 3.47 -8.31
CA LEU A 402 -6.30 2.63 -7.37
C LEU A 402 -6.86 3.44 -6.20
N ILE A 403 -6.08 4.40 -5.71
CA ILE A 403 -6.52 5.32 -4.66
C ILE A 403 -7.53 6.32 -5.23
N SER A 404 -7.29 6.86 -6.43
CA SER A 404 -8.26 7.73 -7.12
C SER A 404 -9.62 7.06 -7.31
N ASN A 405 -9.65 5.78 -7.71
CA ASN A 405 -10.86 4.99 -7.85
C ASN A 405 -11.59 4.82 -6.50
N THR A 406 -10.83 4.75 -5.42
CA THR A 406 -11.40 4.70 -4.07
C THR A 406 -11.99 6.06 -3.67
N ILE A 407 -11.30 7.16 -3.96
CA ILE A 407 -11.81 8.53 -3.75
C ILE A 407 -13.09 8.77 -4.59
N ALA A 408 -13.12 8.32 -5.85
CA ALA A 408 -14.30 8.44 -6.71
C ALA A 408 -15.53 7.75 -6.10
N ARG A 409 -15.35 6.61 -5.47
CA ARG A 409 -16.44 5.84 -4.83
C ARG A 409 -16.80 6.29 -3.42
N LYS A 410 -15.84 6.85 -2.67
CA LYS A 410 -15.94 6.97 -1.20
C LYS A 410 -15.56 8.37 -0.65
N ARG A 411 -14.99 9.24 -1.47
CA ARG A 411 -14.33 10.48 -1.03
C ARG A 411 -13.16 10.20 -0.08
N LEU A 412 -12.67 11.26 0.61
CA LEU A 412 -11.42 11.18 1.38
C LEU A 412 -11.59 10.45 2.72
N TYR A 413 -12.68 10.73 3.45
CA TYR A 413 -12.88 10.13 4.78
C TYR A 413 -12.90 8.61 4.73
N GLU A 414 -13.78 8.05 3.91
CA GLU A 414 -13.88 6.60 3.79
C GLU A 414 -12.68 6.00 3.04
N MET A 415 -12.04 6.72 2.13
CA MET A 415 -10.79 6.28 1.52
C MET A 415 -9.74 6.04 2.61
N ASN A 416 -9.52 6.99 3.50
CA ASN A 416 -8.57 6.87 4.60
C ASN A 416 -8.91 5.71 5.56
N VAL A 417 -10.20 5.50 5.85
CA VAL A 417 -10.63 4.39 6.73
C VAL A 417 -10.39 2.99 6.14
N VAL A 418 -10.34 2.85 4.80
CA VAL A 418 -10.21 1.54 4.15
C VAL A 418 -8.78 1.18 3.73
N ILE A 419 -7.86 2.14 3.70
CA ILE A 419 -6.43 1.87 3.50
C ILE A 419 -5.79 1.39 4.81
N SER A 420 -4.49 1.08 4.80
CA SER A 420 -3.78 0.71 6.03
C SER A 420 -3.66 1.89 7.00
N ASP A 421 -3.59 1.62 8.31
CA ASP A 421 -3.33 2.67 9.31
C ASP A 421 -1.99 3.38 9.03
N THR A 422 -1.03 2.66 8.45
CA THR A 422 0.29 3.16 8.06
C THR A 422 0.19 4.17 6.93
N ALA A 423 -0.54 3.82 5.87
CA ALA A 423 -0.81 4.70 4.74
C ALA A 423 -1.61 5.95 5.17
N GLU A 424 -2.64 5.76 5.98
CA GLU A 424 -3.47 6.86 6.48
C GLU A 424 -2.65 7.85 7.32
N TYR A 425 -1.83 7.34 8.25
CA TYR A 425 -0.98 8.19 9.08
C TYR A 425 0.00 9.00 8.24
N GLY A 426 0.66 8.34 7.29
CA GLY A 426 1.60 8.98 6.37
C GLY A 426 0.94 10.01 5.47
N ASN A 427 -0.25 9.71 4.92
CA ASN A 427 -1.07 10.65 4.17
C ASN A 427 -1.29 11.95 4.94
N TYR A 428 -1.76 11.85 6.19
CA TYR A 428 -2.03 13.03 7.00
C TYR A 428 -0.78 13.84 7.33
N LEU A 429 0.34 13.17 7.60
CA LEU A 429 1.60 13.89 7.82
C LEU A 429 1.99 14.73 6.60
N PHE A 430 1.89 14.15 5.41
CA PHE A 430 2.20 14.84 4.18
C PHE A 430 1.20 15.96 3.88
N ALA A 431 -0.10 15.66 3.91
CA ALA A 431 -1.15 16.61 3.59
C ALA A 431 -1.14 17.81 4.53
N ASN A 432 -0.97 17.58 5.83
CA ASN A 432 -0.93 18.67 6.84
C ASN A 432 0.31 19.56 6.69
N ALA A 433 1.41 19.04 6.12
CA ALA A 433 2.58 19.86 5.80
C ALA A 433 2.45 20.58 4.45
N ALA A 434 1.89 19.94 3.42
CA ALA A 434 1.78 20.48 2.07
C ALA A 434 0.68 21.55 1.93
N ILE A 435 -0.49 21.33 2.53
CA ILE A 435 -1.64 22.24 2.40
C ILE A 435 -1.31 23.69 2.81
N PRO A 436 -0.69 23.96 3.98
CA PRO A 436 -0.33 25.33 4.34
C PRO A 436 0.64 26.00 3.35
N ILE A 437 1.64 25.25 2.88
CA ILE A 437 2.61 25.75 1.88
C ILE A 437 1.90 26.18 0.60
N LEU A 438 0.97 25.37 0.13
CA LEU A 438 0.28 25.60 -1.14
C LEU A 438 -0.85 26.63 -1.04
N ARG A 439 -1.51 26.79 0.13
CA ARG A 439 -2.50 27.85 0.33
C ARG A 439 -1.94 29.26 0.18
N GLU A 440 -0.66 29.46 0.46
CA GLU A 440 -0.02 30.77 0.23
C GLU A 440 0.11 31.08 -1.28
N LYS A 441 0.02 30.07 -2.14
CA LYS A 441 0.16 30.18 -3.59
C LYS A 441 -1.20 30.33 -4.30
N PHE A 442 -2.25 29.67 -3.83
CA PHE A 442 -3.57 29.58 -4.44
C PHE A 442 -4.63 30.37 -3.68
#